data_cd66ed71053f74c666c23a45cf0f3882
#
_entry.id   cd66ed71053f74c666c23a45cf0f3882
#
_cell.length_a   1.000
_cell.length_b   1.000
_cell.length_c   1.000
_cell.angle_alpha   90.00
_cell.angle_beta   90.00
_cell.angle_gamma   90.00
#
_symmetry.space_group_name_H-M   'P 1'
#
loop_
_entity.id
_entity.type
_entity.pdbx_description
1 polymer ?
#
loop_
_entity_poly.entity_id
_entity_poly.type
_entity_poly.pdbx_seq_one_letter_code
_entity_poly.pdbx_strand_id
1 'polypeptide(L)'
;ANLLEAHVFQFDFLNDDFSKLPHSLQNVINDPEKRKKLVVYINPPYAEATTARTIAGTGENKAGVAKSHKPSEYYKPKIGNAVNEIFALFMARIYDKIPGCTLAQFSTLKFVQGSNFRKFKNFFLAQFLNGFVMPADTFDNVKGVFPIGFTIWDLSVKTPIDDIVCHVFDRNKKDCGTKVFYGDLPDSINKWSKQFATPNNLTIGLVVGCPPDFQHNKQLAILSKGQERYCLAVNKYNLIRFCIYFAVRHCIDATWLNDRDQFLYPNDAWQEDTEFQNDCLAYALFHGQNKISSKEGTNYWIPFTEQEVEASEKFDSNLMTQFIKGTLKNGDLLDGTKEHRTTPLVFSPEATAVFNSGRELWKYYHQRIKDIPTWTDLERNVNASLYDIRMYFQGKNDKGKMNSKSEDETYMHLLANLREALQLLAQKIAPKVYDYGFLRR
;
A
#
# COMPACT_ATOMS: atom_id res chain seq x y z
N ALA A 1 -8.61 -22.74 -34.36
CA ALA A 1 -8.95 -23.96 -33.62
C ALA A 1 -10.22 -24.55 -34.23
N ASN A 2 -10.20 -25.81 -34.50
CA ASN A 2 -11.35 -26.52 -35.12
C ASN A 2 -12.39 -26.84 -34.02
N LEU A 3 -13.45 -26.05 -33.91
CA LEU A 3 -14.52 -26.23 -32.94
C LEU A 3 -15.60 -27.24 -33.42
N LEU A 4 -15.34 -27.97 -34.49
CA LEU A 4 -16.31 -28.87 -35.08
C LEU A 4 -16.78 -30.01 -34.16
N GLU A 5 -15.98 -30.38 -33.17
CA GLU A 5 -16.31 -31.38 -32.15
C GLU A 5 -16.70 -30.77 -30.80
N ALA A 6 -16.75 -29.42 -30.71
CA ALA A 6 -17.03 -28.72 -29.45
C ALA A 6 -18.55 -28.72 -29.17
N HIS A 7 -18.92 -29.11 -27.98
CA HIS A 7 -20.27 -28.94 -27.44
C HIS A 7 -20.44 -27.55 -26.90
N VAL A 8 -21.14 -26.66 -27.61
CA VAL A 8 -21.43 -25.29 -27.16
C VAL A 8 -22.83 -25.25 -26.57
N PHE A 9 -22.92 -24.73 -25.33
CA PHE A 9 -24.18 -24.58 -24.61
C PHE A 9 -24.14 -23.39 -23.67
N GLN A 10 -25.31 -22.83 -23.35
CA GLN A 10 -25.46 -21.79 -22.37
C GLN A 10 -25.64 -22.37 -20.97
N PHE A 11 -24.89 -21.87 -20.00
CA PHE A 11 -24.96 -22.31 -18.61
C PHE A 11 -24.58 -21.17 -17.67
N ASP A 12 -25.49 -20.81 -16.76
CA ASP A 12 -25.14 -19.84 -15.69
C ASP A 12 -24.39 -20.61 -14.60
N PHE A 13 -23.05 -20.52 -14.68
CA PHE A 13 -22.19 -21.25 -13.77
C PHE A 13 -22.41 -20.88 -12.28
N LEU A 14 -22.96 -19.70 -11.96
CA LEU A 14 -23.24 -19.31 -10.58
C LEU A 14 -24.62 -19.79 -10.09
N ASN A 15 -25.64 -19.83 -10.94
CA ASN A 15 -27.01 -20.04 -10.48
C ASN A 15 -27.63 -21.38 -10.97
N ASP A 16 -27.19 -21.93 -12.10
CA ASP A 16 -27.76 -23.15 -12.64
C ASP A 16 -27.32 -24.41 -11.88
N ASP A 17 -28.22 -25.35 -11.71
CA ASP A 17 -27.87 -26.67 -11.20
C ASP A 17 -27.11 -27.48 -12.25
N PHE A 18 -26.18 -28.34 -11.83
CA PHE A 18 -25.36 -29.15 -12.73
C PHE A 18 -26.15 -30.20 -13.50
N SER A 19 -27.41 -30.52 -13.11
CA SER A 19 -28.33 -31.33 -13.88
C SER A 19 -28.73 -30.73 -15.24
N LYS A 20 -28.50 -29.39 -15.41
CA LYS A 20 -28.72 -28.72 -16.70
C LYS A 20 -27.54 -28.87 -17.68
N LEU A 21 -26.42 -29.41 -17.23
CA LEU A 21 -25.30 -29.70 -18.13
C LEU A 21 -25.64 -30.79 -19.12
N PRO A 22 -24.99 -30.85 -20.29
CA PRO A 22 -25.13 -31.97 -21.22
C PRO A 22 -24.87 -33.34 -20.56
N HIS A 23 -25.66 -34.36 -20.88
CA HIS A 23 -25.50 -35.69 -20.28
C HIS A 23 -24.10 -36.28 -20.42
N SER A 24 -23.41 -36.00 -21.53
CA SER A 24 -22.02 -36.41 -21.74
C SER A 24 -21.09 -35.84 -20.69
N LEU A 25 -21.27 -34.55 -20.33
CA LEU A 25 -20.47 -33.86 -19.30
C LEU A 25 -20.88 -34.32 -17.90
N GLN A 26 -22.17 -34.51 -17.62
CA GLN A 26 -22.62 -35.07 -16.34
C GLN A 26 -21.99 -36.45 -16.09
N ASN A 27 -21.92 -37.32 -17.11
CA ASN A 27 -21.28 -38.63 -17.03
C ASN A 27 -19.77 -38.54 -16.68
N VAL A 28 -19.10 -37.52 -17.16
CA VAL A 28 -17.68 -37.28 -16.80
C VAL A 28 -17.57 -36.76 -15.35
N ILE A 29 -18.41 -35.82 -14.96
CA ILE A 29 -18.39 -35.22 -13.63
C ILE A 29 -18.77 -36.23 -12.54
N ASN A 30 -19.70 -37.10 -12.80
CA ASN A 30 -20.19 -38.08 -11.83
C ASN A 30 -19.31 -39.35 -11.72
N ASP A 31 -18.41 -39.59 -12.67
CA ASP A 31 -17.46 -40.70 -12.67
C ASP A 31 -16.11 -40.22 -12.10
N PRO A 32 -15.65 -40.71 -10.93
CA PRO A 32 -14.40 -40.27 -10.33
C PRO A 32 -13.16 -40.48 -11.21
N GLU A 33 -13.10 -41.58 -11.99
CA GLU A 33 -11.94 -41.87 -12.84
C GLU A 33 -11.90 -40.98 -14.10
N LYS A 34 -13.07 -40.69 -14.67
CA LYS A 34 -13.14 -39.73 -15.79
C LYS A 34 -12.90 -38.33 -15.35
N ARG A 35 -13.39 -37.96 -14.17
CA ARG A 35 -13.21 -36.61 -13.59
C ARG A 35 -11.76 -36.26 -13.32
N LYS A 36 -10.89 -37.21 -12.95
CA LYS A 36 -9.43 -37.01 -12.82
C LYS A 36 -8.78 -36.54 -14.12
N LYS A 37 -9.36 -36.84 -15.26
CA LYS A 37 -8.87 -36.42 -16.59
C LYS A 37 -9.51 -35.13 -17.08
N LEU A 38 -10.50 -34.59 -16.33
CA LEU A 38 -11.19 -33.35 -16.68
C LEU A 38 -10.33 -32.15 -16.34
N VAL A 39 -10.13 -31.28 -17.30
CA VAL A 39 -9.54 -29.93 -17.08
C VAL A 39 -10.67 -28.90 -17.19
N VAL A 40 -10.90 -28.18 -16.12
CA VAL A 40 -11.82 -27.04 -16.08
C VAL A 40 -11.00 -25.76 -16.32
N TYR A 41 -11.14 -25.18 -17.52
CA TYR A 41 -10.52 -23.90 -17.86
C TYR A 41 -11.53 -22.78 -17.72
N ILE A 42 -11.20 -21.74 -16.94
CA ILE A 42 -12.09 -20.61 -16.72
C ILE A 42 -11.37 -19.26 -16.75
N ASN A 43 -12.09 -18.26 -17.25
CA ASN A 43 -11.69 -16.86 -17.13
C ASN A 43 -12.89 -16.08 -16.54
N PRO A 44 -13.09 -16.13 -15.22
CA PRO A 44 -14.22 -15.50 -14.58
C PRO A 44 -14.06 -13.98 -14.59
N PRO A 45 -15.16 -13.19 -14.53
CA PRO A 45 -15.09 -11.75 -14.42
C PRO A 45 -14.26 -11.32 -13.20
N TYR A 46 -13.33 -10.37 -13.39
CA TYR A 46 -12.52 -9.79 -12.31
C TYR A 46 -13.28 -8.74 -11.49
N ALA A 47 -14.58 -8.88 -11.36
CA ALA A 47 -15.46 -7.94 -10.67
C ALA A 47 -15.62 -8.31 -9.20
N GLU A 48 -15.71 -7.29 -8.34
CA GLU A 48 -16.16 -7.45 -6.97
C GLU A 48 -17.71 -7.42 -6.94
N ALA A 49 -18.31 -8.35 -6.22
CA ALA A 49 -19.74 -8.31 -5.92
C ALA A 49 -19.98 -7.26 -4.82
N THR A 50 -20.08 -5.97 -5.17
CA THR A 50 -20.27 -4.89 -4.21
C THR A 50 -21.57 -4.14 -4.45
N THR A 51 -22.13 -3.52 -3.37
CA THR A 51 -23.26 -2.59 -3.45
C THR A 51 -22.83 -1.17 -3.75
N ALA A 52 -21.54 -0.88 -3.80
CA ALA A 52 -21.05 0.46 -4.04
C ALA A 52 -21.37 0.89 -5.48
N ARG A 53 -22.15 1.96 -5.63
CA ARG A 53 -22.46 2.58 -6.93
C ARG A 53 -21.22 3.22 -7.57
N THR A 54 -20.19 3.51 -6.78
CA THR A 54 -18.93 4.08 -7.23
C THR A 54 -17.79 3.57 -6.34
N ILE A 55 -16.79 2.95 -6.95
CA ILE A 55 -15.50 2.72 -6.30
C ILE A 55 -14.54 3.74 -6.91
N ALA A 56 -13.90 4.54 -6.07
CA ALA A 56 -12.94 5.54 -6.49
C ALA A 56 -11.87 4.91 -7.41
N GLY A 57 -11.81 5.38 -8.65
CA GLY A 57 -10.67 5.19 -9.55
C GLY A 57 -10.80 4.20 -10.70
N THR A 58 -11.74 3.23 -10.71
CA THR A 58 -11.87 2.26 -11.82
C THR A 58 -13.29 1.72 -12.04
N GLY A 59 -14.31 2.40 -11.53
CA GLY A 59 -15.59 1.80 -11.15
C GLY A 59 -16.72 1.80 -12.17
N GLU A 60 -16.57 2.34 -13.38
CA GLU A 60 -17.73 2.46 -14.30
C GLU A 60 -18.30 1.11 -14.78
N ASN A 61 -17.49 0.05 -14.80
CA ASN A 61 -17.91 -1.29 -15.27
C ASN A 61 -18.22 -2.28 -14.14
N LYS A 62 -18.17 -1.87 -12.87
CA LYS A 62 -18.45 -2.74 -11.71
C LYS A 62 -19.88 -2.61 -11.18
N ALA A 63 -20.64 -1.63 -11.66
CA ALA A 63 -22.04 -1.46 -11.31
C ALA A 63 -22.88 -2.54 -12.04
N GLY A 64 -23.45 -3.48 -11.31
CA GLY A 64 -24.41 -4.45 -11.86
C GLY A 64 -24.10 -5.92 -11.61
N VAL A 65 -23.00 -6.27 -10.96
CA VAL A 65 -22.84 -7.64 -10.48
C VAL A 65 -23.70 -7.84 -9.24
N ALA A 66 -24.79 -8.58 -9.39
CA ALA A 66 -25.79 -8.78 -8.34
C ALA A 66 -25.17 -9.36 -7.06
N LYS A 67 -25.59 -8.84 -5.91
CA LYS A 67 -25.12 -9.23 -4.57
C LYS A 67 -25.68 -10.53 -4.06
N SER A 68 -26.86 -10.90 -4.51
CA SER A 68 -27.58 -12.06 -4.02
C SER A 68 -27.52 -13.18 -5.01
N HIS A 69 -26.38 -13.86 -5.06
CA HIS A 69 -26.29 -15.16 -5.71
C HIS A 69 -26.56 -16.24 -4.67
N LYS A 70 -27.40 -17.23 -4.99
CA LYS A 70 -27.57 -18.42 -4.16
C LYS A 70 -26.23 -19.03 -3.70
N PRO A 71 -25.18 -19.09 -4.55
CA PRO A 71 -23.85 -19.51 -4.14
C PRO A 71 -23.20 -18.61 -3.07
N SER A 72 -23.40 -17.29 -3.08
CA SER A 72 -22.84 -16.41 -2.04
C SER A 72 -23.37 -16.79 -0.65
N GLU A 73 -24.63 -17.05 -0.52
CA GLU A 73 -25.24 -17.48 0.77
C GLU A 73 -24.73 -18.87 1.18
N TYR A 74 -24.66 -19.80 0.25
CA TYR A 74 -24.19 -21.16 0.50
C TYR A 74 -22.70 -21.23 0.89
N TYR A 75 -21.85 -20.42 0.23
CA TYR A 75 -20.41 -20.45 0.46
C TYR A 75 -19.95 -19.46 1.57
N LYS A 76 -20.75 -18.49 1.97
CA LYS A 76 -20.38 -17.50 3.02
C LYS A 76 -19.88 -18.15 4.31
N PRO A 77 -20.50 -19.19 4.87
CA PRO A 77 -19.96 -19.87 6.06
C PRO A 77 -18.61 -20.54 5.79
N LYS A 78 -18.39 -21.08 4.58
CA LYS A 78 -17.20 -21.84 4.19
C LYS A 78 -16.00 -20.97 3.86
N ILE A 79 -16.20 -19.91 3.06
CA ILE A 79 -15.11 -19.08 2.52
C ILE A 79 -15.09 -17.63 3.05
N GLY A 80 -16.03 -17.26 3.90
CA GLY A 80 -16.05 -15.96 4.56
C GLY A 80 -16.18 -14.79 3.60
N ASN A 81 -15.36 -13.76 3.77
CA ASN A 81 -15.41 -12.53 2.94
C ASN A 81 -14.95 -12.74 1.49
N ALA A 82 -14.33 -13.87 1.17
CA ALA A 82 -13.96 -14.21 -0.19
C ALA A 82 -15.17 -14.32 -1.14
N VAL A 83 -16.40 -14.50 -0.63
CA VAL A 83 -17.63 -14.47 -1.45
C VAL A 83 -17.86 -13.14 -2.18
N ASN A 84 -17.18 -12.07 -1.75
CA ASN A 84 -17.26 -10.78 -2.42
C ASN A 84 -16.48 -10.74 -3.75
N GLU A 85 -15.63 -11.73 -4.00
CA GLU A 85 -14.86 -11.87 -5.23
C GLU A 85 -15.46 -12.99 -6.07
N ILE A 86 -15.92 -12.66 -7.28
CA ILE A 86 -16.63 -13.62 -8.15
C ILE A 86 -15.75 -14.81 -8.49
N PHE A 87 -14.49 -14.60 -8.82
CA PHE A 87 -13.57 -15.70 -9.12
C PHE A 87 -13.46 -16.72 -7.98
N ALA A 88 -13.53 -16.25 -6.71
CA ALA A 88 -13.47 -17.14 -5.56
C ALA A 88 -14.73 -18.01 -5.43
N LEU A 89 -15.90 -17.49 -5.82
CA LEU A 89 -17.13 -18.29 -5.91
C LEU A 89 -17.03 -19.37 -6.99
N PHE A 90 -16.43 -19.04 -8.15
CA PHE A 90 -16.16 -20.03 -9.21
C PHE A 90 -15.24 -21.14 -8.70
N MET A 91 -14.11 -20.76 -8.11
CA MET A 91 -13.17 -21.73 -7.51
C MET A 91 -13.84 -22.61 -6.47
N ALA A 92 -14.58 -22.02 -5.54
CA ALA A 92 -15.26 -22.75 -4.47
C ALA A 92 -16.29 -23.74 -5.02
N ARG A 93 -17.04 -23.31 -6.06
CA ARG A 93 -18.05 -24.17 -6.67
C ARG A 93 -17.44 -25.33 -7.48
N ILE A 94 -16.35 -25.10 -8.22
CA ILE A 94 -15.63 -26.17 -8.91
C ILE A 94 -15.08 -27.17 -7.89
N TYR A 95 -14.42 -26.68 -6.85
CA TYR A 95 -13.85 -27.50 -5.79
C TYR A 95 -14.90 -28.39 -5.09
N ASP A 96 -16.08 -27.83 -4.82
CA ASP A 96 -17.18 -28.53 -4.14
C ASP A 96 -17.93 -29.53 -5.08
N LYS A 97 -18.15 -29.12 -6.34
CA LYS A 97 -19.03 -29.89 -7.28
C LYS A 97 -18.27 -30.78 -8.25
N ILE A 98 -17.00 -30.50 -8.50
CA ILE A 98 -16.17 -31.26 -9.44
C ILE A 98 -14.84 -31.67 -8.74
N PRO A 99 -14.90 -32.35 -7.59
CA PRO A 99 -13.69 -32.68 -6.83
C PRO A 99 -12.78 -33.63 -7.61
N GLY A 100 -11.46 -33.35 -7.59
CA GLY A 100 -10.45 -34.20 -8.22
C GLY A 100 -10.19 -33.91 -9.70
N CYS A 101 -10.79 -32.87 -10.28
CA CYS A 101 -10.40 -32.36 -11.60
C CYS A 101 -9.13 -31.46 -11.52
N THR A 102 -8.60 -31.13 -12.67
CA THR A 102 -7.61 -30.07 -12.82
C THR A 102 -8.33 -28.74 -13.07
N LEU A 103 -8.05 -27.72 -12.27
CA LEU A 103 -8.56 -26.36 -12.48
C LEU A 103 -7.47 -25.47 -13.07
N ALA A 104 -7.76 -24.87 -14.21
CA ALA A 104 -6.90 -23.89 -14.88
C ALA A 104 -7.65 -22.56 -15.01
N GLN A 105 -7.19 -21.49 -14.34
CA GLN A 105 -7.98 -20.27 -14.29
C GLN A 105 -7.15 -18.98 -14.32
N PHE A 106 -7.77 -17.94 -14.87
CA PHE A 106 -7.33 -16.57 -14.68
C PHE A 106 -8.00 -15.94 -13.45
N SER A 107 -7.21 -15.28 -12.61
CA SER A 107 -7.73 -14.51 -11.49
C SER A 107 -6.69 -13.51 -10.96
N THR A 108 -7.14 -12.61 -10.11
CA THR A 108 -6.18 -11.89 -9.24
C THR A 108 -5.64 -12.86 -8.19
N LEU A 109 -4.37 -12.71 -7.79
CA LEU A 109 -3.76 -13.58 -6.78
C LEU A 109 -4.08 -13.17 -5.33
N LYS A 110 -5.11 -12.36 -5.11
CA LYS A 110 -5.59 -11.97 -3.78
C LYS A 110 -5.89 -13.19 -2.88
N PHE A 111 -6.34 -14.29 -3.45
CA PHE A 111 -6.69 -15.48 -2.68
C PHE A 111 -5.48 -16.17 -2.04
N VAL A 112 -4.29 -15.98 -2.59
CA VAL A 112 -3.03 -16.44 -1.99
C VAL A 112 -2.62 -15.51 -0.84
N GLN A 113 -2.42 -14.23 -1.11
CA GLN A 113 -1.79 -13.27 -0.19
C GLN A 113 -2.77 -12.56 0.75
N GLY A 114 -4.04 -12.43 0.38
CA GLY A 114 -5.00 -11.59 1.08
C GLY A 114 -5.50 -12.16 2.40
N SER A 115 -5.45 -11.38 3.48
CA SER A 115 -5.96 -11.75 4.80
C SER A 115 -7.46 -12.10 4.81
N ASN A 116 -8.25 -11.47 3.92
CA ASN A 116 -9.67 -11.76 3.75
C ASN A 116 -9.96 -13.16 3.21
N PHE A 117 -8.95 -13.85 2.67
CA PHE A 117 -9.05 -15.18 2.09
C PHE A 117 -8.67 -16.31 3.07
N ARG A 118 -8.41 -16.04 4.35
CA ARG A 118 -8.03 -17.08 5.31
C ARG A 118 -9.02 -18.25 5.34
N LYS A 119 -10.35 -17.99 5.41
CA LYS A 119 -11.36 -19.03 5.37
C LYS A 119 -11.40 -19.75 4.01
N PHE A 120 -11.19 -19.01 2.92
CA PHE A 120 -11.12 -19.61 1.58
C PHE A 120 -9.94 -20.59 1.48
N LYS A 121 -8.75 -20.23 1.93
CA LYS A 121 -7.57 -21.11 1.92
C LYS A 121 -7.76 -22.37 2.76
N ASN A 122 -8.47 -22.29 3.89
CA ASN A 122 -8.83 -23.44 4.69
C ASN A 122 -9.85 -24.37 4.02
N PHE A 123 -10.67 -23.82 3.13
CA PHE A 123 -11.67 -24.59 2.37
C PHE A 123 -11.11 -25.16 1.07
N PHE A 124 -10.38 -24.37 0.30
CA PHE A 124 -9.84 -24.75 -0.99
C PHE A 124 -8.45 -25.38 -0.82
N LEU A 125 -8.43 -26.67 -0.57
CA LEU A 125 -7.20 -27.46 -0.42
C LEU A 125 -6.88 -28.12 -1.76
N ALA A 126 -5.85 -27.61 -2.45
CA ALA A 126 -5.47 -28.07 -3.79
C ALA A 126 -3.97 -27.91 -4.02
N GLN A 127 -3.38 -28.83 -4.78
CA GLN A 127 -1.96 -28.71 -5.15
C GLN A 127 -1.79 -27.72 -6.31
N PHE A 128 -0.96 -26.69 -6.08
CA PHE A 128 -0.51 -25.82 -7.16
C PHE A 128 0.45 -26.59 -8.07
N LEU A 129 0.15 -26.60 -9.38
CA LEU A 129 0.98 -27.30 -10.37
C LEU A 129 1.90 -26.32 -11.10
N ASN A 130 1.35 -25.22 -11.61
CA ASN A 130 2.10 -24.22 -12.37
C ASN A 130 1.28 -22.93 -12.51
N GLY A 131 1.95 -21.82 -12.89
CA GLY A 131 1.25 -20.58 -13.19
C GLY A 131 2.17 -19.50 -13.73
N PHE A 132 1.54 -18.48 -14.29
CA PHE A 132 2.23 -17.25 -14.67
C PHE A 132 1.39 -16.02 -14.30
N VAL A 133 2.05 -14.87 -14.26
CA VAL A 133 1.43 -13.57 -14.02
C VAL A 133 1.80 -12.60 -15.12
N MET A 134 0.87 -11.71 -15.42
CA MET A 134 1.05 -10.61 -16.36
C MET A 134 0.25 -9.38 -15.91
N PRO A 135 0.59 -8.17 -16.42
CA PRO A 135 -0.16 -6.96 -16.10
C PRO A 135 -1.59 -7.06 -16.61
N ALA A 136 -2.56 -6.62 -15.79
CA ALA A 136 -3.99 -6.70 -16.11
C ALA A 136 -4.37 -5.93 -17.39
N ASP A 137 -3.67 -4.86 -17.71
CA ASP A 137 -3.88 -4.07 -18.93
C ASP A 137 -3.34 -4.73 -20.21
N THR A 138 -2.83 -5.96 -20.12
CA THR A 138 -2.62 -6.85 -21.27
C THR A 138 -3.93 -7.41 -21.82
N PHE A 139 -5.00 -7.39 -20.99
CA PHE A 139 -6.34 -7.85 -21.38
C PHE A 139 -7.21 -6.69 -21.85
N ASP A 140 -8.00 -6.93 -22.90
CA ASP A 140 -8.91 -5.94 -23.45
C ASP A 140 -9.88 -5.41 -22.38
N ASN A 141 -10.13 -4.10 -22.41
CA ASN A 141 -11.04 -3.38 -21.51
C ASN A 141 -10.65 -3.34 -20.02
N VAL A 142 -9.43 -3.74 -19.64
CA VAL A 142 -8.93 -3.59 -18.26
C VAL A 142 -8.07 -2.34 -18.14
N LYS A 143 -8.53 -1.36 -17.38
CA LYS A 143 -7.82 -0.07 -17.17
C LYS A 143 -6.83 -0.08 -15.99
N GLY A 144 -6.79 -1.14 -15.20
CA GLY A 144 -5.94 -1.24 -14.01
C GLY A 144 -4.60 -1.88 -14.30
N VAL A 145 -3.56 -1.46 -13.58
CA VAL A 145 -2.21 -2.03 -13.67
C VAL A 145 -1.93 -2.82 -12.38
N PHE A 146 -2.34 -4.08 -12.35
CA PHE A 146 -2.19 -5.02 -11.23
C PHE A 146 -1.92 -6.43 -11.78
N PRO A 147 -1.39 -7.38 -10.98
CA PRO A 147 -1.10 -8.72 -11.47
C PRO A 147 -2.39 -9.53 -11.69
N ILE A 148 -2.52 -10.09 -12.89
CA ILE A 148 -3.46 -11.18 -13.19
C ILE A 148 -2.63 -12.45 -13.34
N GLY A 149 -3.02 -13.49 -12.60
CA GLY A 149 -2.41 -14.82 -12.67
C GLY A 149 -3.25 -15.80 -13.46
N PHE A 150 -2.58 -16.61 -14.26
CA PHE A 150 -3.10 -17.89 -14.73
C PHE A 150 -2.49 -18.98 -13.85
N THR A 151 -3.32 -19.76 -13.18
CA THR A 151 -2.88 -20.77 -12.23
C THR A 151 -3.54 -22.12 -12.53
N ILE A 152 -2.78 -23.20 -12.37
CA ILE A 152 -3.20 -24.58 -12.59
C ILE A 152 -3.11 -25.34 -11.28
N TRP A 153 -4.23 -25.98 -10.90
CA TRP A 153 -4.41 -26.66 -9.63
C TRP A 153 -4.89 -28.09 -9.82
N ASP A 154 -4.28 -29.04 -9.11
CA ASP A 154 -4.81 -30.40 -8.95
C ASP A 154 -5.74 -30.45 -7.73
N LEU A 155 -7.05 -30.63 -7.99
CA LEU A 155 -8.05 -30.70 -6.92
C LEU A 155 -8.18 -32.12 -6.31
N SER A 156 -7.42 -33.09 -6.81
CA SER A 156 -7.36 -34.44 -6.22
C SER A 156 -6.46 -34.50 -5.00
N VAL A 157 -5.45 -33.61 -4.92
CA VAL A 157 -4.48 -33.54 -3.83
C VAL A 157 -4.88 -32.43 -2.85
N LYS A 158 -5.11 -32.83 -1.59
CA LYS A 158 -5.54 -31.90 -0.53
C LYS A 158 -4.35 -31.26 0.17
N THR A 159 -3.86 -30.17 -0.40
CA THR A 159 -2.71 -29.41 0.13
C THR A 159 -3.15 -28.00 0.47
N PRO A 160 -2.77 -27.43 1.65
CA PRO A 160 -2.95 -26.02 1.92
C PRO A 160 -2.29 -25.14 0.86
N ILE A 161 -2.86 -23.98 0.61
CA ILE A 161 -2.20 -22.95 -0.22
C ILE A 161 -1.17 -22.24 0.65
N ASP A 162 0.09 -22.64 0.52
CA ASP A 162 1.21 -21.96 1.17
C ASP A 162 1.79 -20.92 0.20
N ASP A 163 2.94 -21.20 -0.38
CA ASP A 163 3.59 -20.31 -1.33
C ASP A 163 3.42 -20.86 -2.75
N ILE A 164 3.20 -19.98 -3.72
CA ILE A 164 3.18 -20.36 -5.14
C ILE A 164 4.23 -19.57 -5.90
N VAL A 165 4.95 -20.24 -6.80
CA VAL A 165 5.93 -19.63 -7.68
C VAL A 165 5.35 -19.51 -9.07
N CYS A 166 5.22 -18.28 -9.58
CA CYS A 166 4.69 -18.02 -10.91
C CYS A 166 5.77 -17.39 -11.81
N HIS A 167 5.77 -17.77 -13.09
CA HIS A 167 6.53 -17.04 -14.12
C HIS A 167 5.95 -15.65 -14.31
N VAL A 168 6.80 -14.67 -14.59
CA VAL A 168 6.42 -13.27 -14.76
C VAL A 168 6.61 -12.86 -16.21
N PHE A 169 5.54 -12.43 -16.87
CA PHE A 169 5.61 -11.89 -18.22
C PHE A 169 5.21 -10.42 -18.23
N ASP A 170 5.96 -9.58 -18.95
CA ASP A 170 5.60 -8.19 -19.17
C ASP A 170 4.50 -8.05 -20.25
N ARG A 171 4.10 -6.79 -20.54
CA ARG A 171 3.11 -6.49 -21.59
C ARG A 171 3.50 -6.98 -22.98
N ASN A 172 4.82 -7.07 -23.24
CA ASN A 172 5.38 -7.51 -24.52
C ASN A 172 5.58 -9.03 -24.56
N LYS A 173 5.06 -9.76 -23.57
CA LYS A 173 5.22 -11.21 -23.40
C LYS A 173 6.67 -11.64 -23.18
N LYS A 174 7.54 -10.72 -22.75
CA LYS A 174 8.91 -11.02 -22.37
C LYS A 174 8.90 -11.69 -21.00
N ASP A 175 9.63 -12.79 -20.88
CA ASP A 175 9.88 -13.44 -19.60
C ASP A 175 10.76 -12.54 -18.72
N CYS A 176 10.27 -12.23 -17.54
CA CYS A 176 10.93 -11.41 -16.52
C CYS A 176 11.37 -12.24 -15.29
N GLY A 177 11.42 -13.57 -15.42
CA GLY A 177 11.79 -14.48 -14.35
C GLY A 177 10.58 -14.98 -13.57
N THR A 178 10.74 -15.20 -12.26
CA THR A 178 9.71 -15.76 -11.39
C THR A 178 9.45 -14.85 -10.20
N LYS A 179 8.24 -14.95 -9.63
CA LYS A 179 7.86 -14.33 -8.35
C LYS A 179 7.20 -15.35 -7.45
N VAL A 180 7.57 -15.30 -6.17
CA VAL A 180 6.89 -16.03 -5.10
C VAL A 180 5.71 -15.20 -4.58
N PHE A 181 4.53 -15.83 -4.50
CA PHE A 181 3.35 -15.28 -3.84
C PHE A 181 3.11 -16.06 -2.56
N TYR A 182 3.22 -15.39 -1.43
CA TYR A 182 3.23 -16.02 -0.12
C TYR A 182 1.81 -16.23 0.42
N GLY A 183 1.45 -17.47 0.68
CA GLY A 183 0.14 -17.84 1.21
C GLY A 183 0.07 -17.81 2.74
N ASP A 184 1.16 -18.16 3.41
CA ASP A 184 1.28 -18.07 4.87
C ASP A 184 2.04 -16.79 5.27
N LEU A 185 1.27 -15.73 5.51
CA LEU A 185 1.80 -14.44 5.92
C LEU A 185 1.54 -14.19 7.41
N PRO A 186 2.53 -13.62 8.14
CA PRO A 186 2.33 -13.17 9.51
C PRO A 186 1.30 -12.05 9.58
N ASP A 187 1.06 -11.55 10.79
CA ASP A 187 0.17 -10.40 11.00
C ASP A 187 0.64 -9.17 10.19
N SER A 188 -0.30 -8.31 9.84
CA SER A 188 0.00 -7.13 9.05
C SER A 188 0.70 -6.04 9.86
N ILE A 189 1.41 -5.16 9.18
CA ILE A 189 2.02 -3.95 9.75
C ILE A 189 0.99 -3.07 10.49
N ASN A 190 -0.29 -3.13 10.12
CA ASN A 190 -1.34 -2.39 10.81
C ASN A 190 -1.62 -2.93 12.23
N LYS A 191 -1.34 -4.22 12.50
CA LYS A 191 -1.39 -4.76 13.86
C LYS A 191 -0.22 -4.25 14.68
N TRP A 192 0.94 -4.11 14.07
CA TRP A 192 2.13 -3.53 14.70
C TRP A 192 1.90 -2.05 15.04
N SER A 193 1.41 -1.23 14.11
CA SER A 193 1.19 0.20 14.33
C SER A 193 0.14 0.52 15.40
N LYS A 194 -0.88 -0.33 15.57
CA LYS A 194 -1.90 -0.18 16.62
C LYS A 194 -1.34 -0.26 18.04
N GLN A 195 -0.21 -0.94 18.23
CA GLN A 195 0.44 -1.04 19.55
C GLN A 195 1.04 0.29 20.02
N PHE A 196 1.20 1.26 19.12
CA PHE A 196 1.76 2.58 19.45
C PHE A 196 0.69 3.61 19.79
N ALA A 197 -0.58 3.26 19.70
CA ALA A 197 -1.68 4.15 20.07
C ALA A 197 -1.61 4.45 21.57
N THR A 198 -1.38 5.72 21.90
CA THR A 198 -1.38 6.21 23.28
C THR A 198 -2.48 7.25 23.45
N PRO A 199 -3.36 7.11 24.44
CA PRO A 199 -4.38 8.13 24.68
C PRO A 199 -3.79 9.37 25.36
N ASN A 200 -4.38 10.54 25.07
CA ASN A 200 -4.27 11.80 25.83
C ASN A 200 -2.88 12.46 25.92
N ASN A 201 -2.08 12.45 24.86
CA ASN A 201 -0.84 13.23 24.79
C ASN A 201 -0.91 14.30 23.70
N LEU A 202 0.00 15.27 23.76
CA LEU A 202 0.13 16.27 22.71
C LEU A 202 0.28 15.57 21.35
N THR A 203 -0.73 15.74 20.49
CA THR A 203 -0.71 15.22 19.13
C THR A 203 0.01 16.21 18.23
N ILE A 204 1.12 15.78 17.62
CA ILE A 204 1.90 16.59 16.70
C ILE A 204 1.60 16.31 15.23
N GLY A 205 0.78 15.29 14.97
CA GLY A 205 0.33 14.92 13.64
C GLY A 205 -0.52 13.65 13.70
N LEU A 206 -1.13 13.31 12.57
CA LEU A 206 -2.01 12.16 12.42
C LEU A 206 -1.57 11.33 11.21
N VAL A 207 -1.37 10.03 11.40
CA VAL A 207 -1.10 9.09 10.30
C VAL A 207 -2.41 8.48 9.83
N VAL A 208 -2.73 8.64 8.55
CA VAL A 208 -3.93 8.05 7.94
C VAL A 208 -3.73 6.54 7.80
N GLY A 209 -4.62 5.75 8.41
CA GLY A 209 -4.61 4.30 8.26
C GLY A 209 -5.14 3.87 6.89
N CYS A 210 -4.51 2.86 6.30
CA CYS A 210 -4.95 2.26 5.04
C CYS A 210 -4.64 0.75 5.05
N PRO A 211 -5.24 -0.05 4.12
CA PRO A 211 -4.86 -1.45 3.95
C PRO A 211 -3.35 -1.64 3.74
N PRO A 212 -2.78 -2.77 4.20
CA PRO A 212 -1.33 -2.96 4.27
C PRO A 212 -0.72 -3.47 2.96
N ASP A 213 -1.19 -3.03 1.81
CA ASP A 213 -0.67 -3.37 0.49
C ASP A 213 -0.18 -2.14 -0.27
N PHE A 214 0.58 -2.35 -1.35
CA PHE A 214 1.11 -1.24 -2.16
C PHE A 214 0.02 -0.43 -2.86
N GLN A 215 -1.09 -1.05 -3.26
CA GLN A 215 -2.21 -0.38 -3.92
C GLN A 215 -2.71 0.83 -3.12
N HIS A 216 -2.69 0.73 -1.80
CA HIS A 216 -3.24 1.73 -0.90
C HIS A 216 -2.19 2.71 -0.34
N ASN A 217 -0.89 2.52 -0.63
CA ASN A 217 0.18 3.39 -0.10
C ASN A 217 -0.03 4.88 -0.41
N LYS A 218 -0.62 5.22 -1.54
CA LYS A 218 -0.94 6.61 -1.89
C LYS A 218 -1.93 7.29 -0.90
N GLN A 219 -2.67 6.49 -0.12
CA GLN A 219 -3.59 6.99 0.90
C GLN A 219 -2.89 7.24 2.25
N LEU A 220 -1.74 6.58 2.48
CA LEU A 220 -0.96 6.78 3.68
C LEU A 220 -0.30 8.16 3.64
N ALA A 221 -0.64 8.99 4.61
CA ALA A 221 -0.13 10.36 4.73
C ALA A 221 -0.02 10.75 6.20
N ILE A 222 0.82 11.73 6.49
CA ILE A 222 0.87 12.42 7.78
C ILE A 222 0.14 13.75 7.62
N LEU A 223 -0.82 14.04 8.50
CA LEU A 223 -1.70 15.21 8.44
C LEU A 223 -1.65 16.00 9.76
N SER A 224 -1.93 17.30 9.71
CA SER A 224 -2.13 18.14 10.91
C SER A 224 -3.46 17.88 11.61
N LYS A 225 -4.52 17.67 10.84
CA LYS A 225 -5.88 17.40 11.34
C LYS A 225 -6.41 16.09 10.82
N GLY A 226 -7.25 15.44 11.64
CA GLY A 226 -7.95 14.21 11.26
C GLY A 226 -8.93 14.43 10.12
N GLN A 227 -9.09 13.37 9.33
CA GLN A 227 -10.19 13.20 8.39
C GLN A 227 -11.20 12.24 9.02
N GLU A 228 -12.40 12.13 8.45
CA GLU A 228 -13.45 11.16 8.86
C GLU A 228 -12.98 9.69 8.83
N ARG A 229 -11.81 9.43 8.27
CA ARG A 229 -11.19 8.11 8.18
C ARG A 229 -10.33 7.82 9.39
N TYR A 230 -10.13 6.53 9.67
CA TYR A 230 -9.25 6.03 10.70
C TYR A 230 -7.86 6.68 10.64
N CYS A 231 -7.51 7.40 11.69
CA CYS A 231 -6.21 8.05 11.86
C CYS A 231 -5.60 7.62 13.20
N LEU A 232 -4.27 7.49 13.21
CA LEU A 232 -3.46 7.21 14.40
C LEU A 232 -2.72 8.49 14.81
N ALA A 233 -2.83 8.88 16.09
CA ALA A 233 -2.17 10.06 16.61
C ALA A 233 -0.66 9.86 16.76
N VAL A 234 0.12 10.75 16.16
CA VAL A 234 1.56 10.86 16.39
C VAL A 234 1.79 11.81 17.55
N ASN A 235 2.58 11.37 18.50
CA ASN A 235 2.91 12.14 19.70
C ASN A 235 4.35 11.85 20.14
N LYS A 236 4.75 12.45 21.24
CA LYS A 236 6.11 12.31 21.80
C LYS A 236 6.56 10.87 22.10
N TYR A 237 5.61 9.93 22.24
CA TYR A 237 5.91 8.55 22.63
C TYR A 237 6.05 7.59 21.46
N ASN A 238 5.60 7.98 20.26
CA ASN A 238 5.51 7.06 19.13
C ASN A 238 6.06 7.64 17.81
N LEU A 239 6.67 8.84 17.84
CA LEU A 239 7.16 9.52 16.64
C LEU A 239 8.04 8.63 15.77
N ILE A 240 9.12 8.07 16.32
CA ILE A 240 10.08 7.23 15.56
C ILE A 240 9.38 6.02 14.96
N ARG A 241 8.51 5.34 15.73
CA ARG A 241 7.79 4.16 15.26
C ARG A 241 6.85 4.47 14.12
N PHE A 242 6.15 5.63 14.16
CA PHE A 242 5.32 6.08 13.04
C PHE A 242 6.15 6.55 11.85
N CYS A 243 7.34 7.11 12.06
CA CYS A 243 8.27 7.42 10.96
C CYS A 243 8.77 6.13 10.28
N ILE A 244 9.07 5.07 11.04
CA ILE A 244 9.38 3.75 10.48
C ILE A 244 8.18 3.21 9.69
N TYR A 245 6.98 3.17 10.30
CA TYR A 245 5.75 2.72 9.62
C TYR A 245 5.52 3.46 8.30
N PHE A 246 5.73 4.77 8.29
CA PHE A 246 5.59 5.61 7.11
C PHE A 246 6.68 5.34 6.07
N ALA A 247 7.95 5.32 6.50
CA ALA A 247 9.10 5.17 5.60
C ALA A 247 9.11 3.81 4.90
N VAL A 248 8.93 2.70 5.64
CA VAL A 248 8.93 1.34 5.04
C VAL A 248 7.82 1.16 4.01
N ARG A 249 6.71 1.89 4.14
CA ARG A 249 5.59 1.87 3.21
C ARG A 249 5.84 2.68 1.94
N HIS A 250 6.75 3.67 1.99
CA HIS A 250 6.97 4.60 0.88
C HIS A 250 8.34 4.49 0.21
N CYS A 251 9.33 3.84 0.85
CA CYS A 251 10.70 3.76 0.32
C CYS A 251 10.86 2.75 -0.83
N ILE A 252 9.88 1.88 -1.04
CA ILE A 252 9.86 0.93 -2.17
C ILE A 252 8.76 1.35 -3.12
N ASP A 253 9.10 1.46 -4.40
CA ASP A 253 8.15 1.86 -5.42
C ASP A 253 7.08 0.80 -5.66
N ALA A 254 5.82 1.26 -5.74
CA ALA A 254 4.71 0.44 -6.16
C ALA A 254 4.81 0.16 -7.67
N THR A 255 4.82 -1.12 -8.03
CA THR A 255 4.79 -1.61 -9.40
C THR A 255 3.53 -2.43 -9.64
N TRP A 256 3.22 -2.76 -10.90
CA TRP A 256 2.12 -3.65 -11.19
C TRP A 256 2.28 -5.03 -10.53
N LEU A 257 3.53 -5.48 -10.37
CA LEU A 257 3.86 -6.82 -9.88
C LEU A 257 3.75 -6.93 -8.34
N ASN A 258 4.08 -5.86 -7.61
CA ASN A 258 4.00 -5.86 -6.14
C ASN A 258 2.72 -5.20 -5.59
N ASP A 259 1.79 -4.79 -6.44
CA ASP A 259 0.59 -4.02 -6.09
C ASP A 259 -0.20 -4.65 -4.91
N ARG A 260 -0.21 -5.97 -4.81
CA ARG A 260 -0.92 -6.74 -3.78
C ARG A 260 -0.03 -7.31 -2.68
N ASP A 261 1.28 -7.07 -2.71
CA ASP A 261 2.18 -7.51 -1.65
C ASP A 261 1.83 -6.81 -0.34
N GLN A 262 1.86 -7.58 0.75
CA GLN A 262 1.41 -7.14 2.05
C GLN A 262 2.58 -6.69 2.92
N PHE A 263 2.47 -5.51 3.51
CA PHE A 263 3.37 -5.11 4.58
C PHE A 263 3.01 -5.82 5.87
N LEU A 264 4.00 -6.38 6.54
CA LEU A 264 3.87 -7.34 7.60
C LEU A 264 4.30 -6.78 8.95
N TYR A 265 3.92 -7.47 10.02
CA TYR A 265 4.43 -7.23 11.36
C TYR A 265 5.93 -7.58 11.38
N PRO A 266 6.84 -6.65 11.71
CA PRO A 266 8.27 -6.88 11.64
C PRO A 266 8.79 -7.80 12.78
N ASN A 267 10.01 -8.32 12.61
CA ASN A 267 10.78 -8.85 13.72
C ASN A 267 11.33 -7.70 14.59
N ASP A 268 11.99 -8.02 15.71
CA ASP A 268 12.46 -7.02 16.68
C ASP A 268 13.85 -6.42 16.36
N ALA A 269 14.55 -6.91 15.32
CA ALA A 269 15.93 -6.48 15.03
C ALA A 269 16.07 -4.99 14.66
N TRP A 270 14.99 -4.37 14.14
CA TRP A 270 14.97 -2.93 13.87
C TRP A 270 15.17 -2.06 15.12
N GLN A 271 14.91 -2.59 16.33
CA GLN A 271 15.00 -1.83 17.59
C GLN A 271 16.43 -1.47 17.94
N GLU A 272 17.41 -2.28 17.53
CA GLU A 272 18.83 -2.06 17.76
C GLU A 272 19.50 -1.22 16.66
N ASP A 273 18.83 -1.03 15.51
CA ASP A 273 19.36 -0.26 14.39
C ASP A 273 18.93 1.22 14.49
N THR A 274 19.66 1.98 15.31
CA THR A 274 19.36 3.40 15.52
C THR A 274 19.57 4.25 14.27
N GLU A 275 20.49 3.90 13.37
CA GLU A 275 20.68 4.59 12.11
C GLU A 275 19.45 4.43 11.21
N PHE A 276 18.94 3.22 11.05
CA PHE A 276 17.71 2.97 10.31
C PHE A 276 16.52 3.77 10.89
N GLN A 277 16.36 3.78 12.21
CA GLN A 277 15.29 4.54 12.88
C GLN A 277 15.40 6.05 12.57
N ASN A 278 16.60 6.61 12.64
CA ASN A 278 16.84 8.02 12.37
C ASN A 278 16.66 8.35 10.88
N ASP A 279 17.10 7.47 9.99
CA ASP A 279 16.92 7.61 8.55
C ASP A 279 15.42 7.57 8.17
N CYS A 280 14.63 6.75 8.84
CA CYS A 280 13.17 6.75 8.68
C CYS A 280 12.53 8.08 9.14
N LEU A 281 13.05 8.71 10.20
CA LEU A 281 12.61 10.04 10.62
C LEU A 281 12.93 11.07 9.53
N ALA A 282 14.17 11.10 9.04
CA ALA A 282 14.58 12.00 7.96
C ALA A 282 13.68 11.82 6.72
N TYR A 283 13.44 10.58 6.33
CA TYR A 283 12.56 10.28 5.21
C TYR A 283 11.12 10.81 5.41
N ALA A 284 10.54 10.60 6.59
CA ALA A 284 9.19 11.04 6.90
C ALA A 284 9.06 12.57 6.97
N LEU A 285 10.10 13.28 7.43
CA LEU A 285 10.13 14.73 7.49
C LEU A 285 10.02 15.38 6.09
N PHE A 286 10.70 14.79 5.10
CA PHE A 286 10.84 15.41 3.77
C PHE A 286 10.03 14.72 2.67
N HIS A 287 9.29 13.65 2.98
CA HIS A 287 8.50 12.96 1.97
C HIS A 287 7.23 13.72 1.59
N GLY A 288 6.86 13.66 0.31
CA GLY A 288 5.72 14.42 -0.24
C GLY A 288 4.33 14.04 0.29
N GLN A 289 4.19 12.91 1.00
CA GLN A 289 2.96 12.51 1.70
C GLN A 289 2.95 12.97 3.17
N ASN A 290 4.00 13.64 3.65
CA ASN A 290 3.91 14.46 4.83
C ASN A 290 3.20 15.77 4.45
N LYS A 291 1.95 15.90 4.87
CA LYS A 291 1.05 17.02 4.55
C LYS A 291 0.74 17.86 5.81
N ILE A 292 1.67 17.86 6.76
CA ILE A 292 1.58 18.78 7.89
C ILE A 292 1.53 20.20 7.33
N SER A 293 0.64 21.03 7.85
CA SER A 293 0.48 22.43 7.47
C SER A 293 0.33 23.30 8.71
N SER A 294 1.08 24.39 8.78
CA SER A 294 0.98 25.38 9.83
C SER A 294 -0.35 26.15 9.83
N LYS A 295 -1.11 26.13 8.71
CA LYS A 295 -2.47 26.67 8.62
C LYS A 295 -3.47 25.91 9.46
N GLU A 296 -3.13 24.70 9.87
CA GLU A 296 -3.97 23.80 10.63
C GLU A 296 -3.63 23.75 12.13
N GLY A 297 -2.67 24.55 12.58
CA GLY A 297 -2.18 24.65 13.96
C GLY A 297 -0.66 24.75 14.04
N THR A 298 -0.09 24.68 15.24
CA THR A 298 1.36 24.73 15.44
C THR A 298 2.09 23.66 14.65
N ASN A 299 3.07 24.06 13.87
CA ASN A 299 3.90 23.13 13.09
C ASN A 299 5.08 22.62 13.95
N TYR A 300 4.97 21.41 14.46
CA TYR A 300 6.03 20.74 15.23
C TYR A 300 7.06 20.01 14.34
N TRP A 301 6.93 20.07 13.01
CA TRP A 301 7.72 19.26 12.07
C TRP A 301 8.80 20.06 11.32
N ILE A 302 9.10 21.31 11.72
CA ILE A 302 10.21 22.06 11.13
C ILE A 302 11.52 21.49 11.68
N PRO A 303 12.40 20.91 10.81
CA PRO A 303 13.61 20.24 11.26
C PRO A 303 14.83 21.17 11.36
N PHE A 304 14.64 22.46 11.23
CA PHE A 304 15.67 23.48 11.20
C PHE A 304 15.42 24.55 12.25
N THR A 305 16.49 25.22 12.71
CA THR A 305 16.38 26.47 13.45
C THR A 305 16.19 27.66 12.50
N GLU A 306 15.70 28.77 13.02
CA GLU A 306 15.56 30.03 12.28
C GLU A 306 16.87 30.46 11.63
N GLN A 307 17.98 30.33 12.36
CA GLN A 307 19.31 30.67 11.86
C GLN A 307 19.75 29.78 10.70
N GLU A 308 19.47 28.47 10.75
CA GLU A 308 19.85 27.52 9.70
C GLU A 308 19.16 27.81 8.37
N VAL A 309 17.99 28.43 8.40
CA VAL A 309 17.17 28.70 7.19
C VAL A 309 16.96 30.20 6.95
N GLU A 310 17.70 31.07 7.67
CA GLU A 310 17.65 32.51 7.52
C GLU A 310 16.26 33.13 7.68
N ALA A 311 15.45 32.51 8.56
CA ALA A 311 14.11 33.01 8.84
C ALA A 311 14.21 34.38 9.58
N SER A 312 13.33 35.31 9.18
CA SER A 312 13.31 36.67 9.74
C SER A 312 12.61 36.77 11.10
N GLU A 313 11.88 35.75 11.50
CA GLU A 313 11.09 35.67 12.73
C GLU A 313 11.25 34.30 13.38
N LYS A 314 10.89 34.23 14.68
CA LYS A 314 10.93 32.97 15.43
C LYS A 314 9.81 32.03 14.99
N PHE A 315 10.13 30.75 15.01
CA PHE A 315 9.13 29.71 14.82
C PHE A 315 8.25 29.53 16.07
N ASP A 316 7.00 29.13 15.87
CA ASP A 316 6.08 28.81 16.96
C ASP A 316 6.54 27.60 17.78
N SER A 317 7.34 26.73 17.17
CA SER A 317 7.90 25.55 17.81
C SER A 317 9.24 25.14 17.20
N ASN A 318 10.21 24.87 18.07
CA ASN A 318 11.50 24.27 17.74
C ASN A 318 11.61 22.83 18.24
N LEU A 319 10.48 22.17 18.49
CA LEU A 319 10.43 20.85 19.13
C LEU A 319 11.18 19.78 18.33
N MET A 320 10.98 19.71 17.02
CA MET A 320 11.67 18.74 16.15
C MET A 320 13.18 18.98 16.10
N THR A 321 13.59 20.23 16.00
CA THR A 321 15.01 20.61 16.00
C THR A 321 15.68 20.23 17.31
N GLN A 322 15.01 20.49 18.45
CA GLN A 322 15.52 20.10 19.77
C GLN A 322 15.59 18.58 19.93
N PHE A 323 14.59 17.85 19.40
CA PHE A 323 14.62 16.39 19.39
C PHE A 323 15.82 15.85 18.61
N ILE A 324 16.03 16.36 17.38
CA ILE A 324 17.15 15.96 16.52
C ILE A 324 18.49 16.28 17.16
N LYS A 325 18.62 17.44 17.80
CA LYS A 325 19.88 17.91 18.44
C LYS A 325 20.09 17.35 19.85
N GLY A 326 19.15 16.57 20.38
CA GLY A 326 19.25 16.02 21.75
C GLY A 326 19.19 17.07 22.85
N THR A 327 18.47 18.17 22.63
CA THR A 327 18.37 19.30 23.57
C THR A 327 16.97 19.48 24.18
N LEU A 328 16.09 18.47 24.02
CA LEU A 328 14.77 18.50 24.64
C LEU A 328 14.87 18.52 26.16
N LYS A 329 14.03 19.34 26.79
CA LYS A 329 13.91 19.40 28.25
C LYS A 329 13.02 18.28 28.79
N ASN A 330 13.11 18.03 30.11
CA ASN A 330 12.23 17.10 30.81
C ASN A 330 10.76 17.39 30.50
N GLY A 331 10.03 16.39 30.08
CA GLY A 331 8.61 16.50 29.77
C GLY A 331 8.27 16.74 28.30
N ASP A 332 9.24 17.15 27.46
CA ASP A 332 9.04 17.47 26.04
C ASP A 332 9.46 16.33 25.10
N LEU A 333 9.63 15.11 25.63
CA LEU A 333 10.12 13.97 24.87
C LEU A 333 9.12 13.55 23.78
N LEU A 334 9.61 13.39 22.56
CA LEU A 334 8.82 12.96 21.39
C LEU A 334 8.84 11.43 21.15
N ASP A 335 9.72 10.69 21.81
CA ASP A 335 9.93 9.26 21.54
C ASP A 335 9.44 8.29 22.61
N GLY A 336 8.92 8.83 23.72
CA GLY A 336 8.35 8.01 24.81
C GLY A 336 9.37 7.37 25.75
N THR A 337 10.65 7.64 25.59
CA THR A 337 11.66 7.24 26.56
C THR A 337 11.49 8.08 27.84
N LYS A 338 11.67 7.45 29.00
CA LYS A 338 11.71 8.18 30.29
C LYS A 338 13.03 8.92 30.48
N GLU A 339 14.00 8.64 29.62
CA GLU A 339 15.33 9.19 29.68
C GLU A 339 15.46 10.39 28.76
N HIS A 340 16.21 11.40 29.22
CA HIS A 340 16.59 12.52 28.39
C HIS A 340 17.45 12.06 27.23
N ARG A 341 17.06 12.34 25.98
CA ARG A 341 18.04 12.34 24.93
C ARG A 341 18.93 13.57 25.09
N THR A 342 20.12 13.33 25.60
CA THR A 342 21.17 14.35 25.75
C THR A 342 22.15 14.31 24.58
N THR A 343 22.00 13.34 23.66
CA THR A 343 22.86 13.15 22.50
C THR A 343 22.11 13.44 21.20
N PRO A 344 22.72 14.15 20.26
CA PRO A 344 22.15 14.35 18.93
C PRO A 344 21.86 13.01 18.23
N LEU A 345 20.84 13.00 17.38
CA LEU A 345 20.61 11.87 16.47
C LEU A 345 21.74 11.82 15.44
N VAL A 346 22.22 10.62 15.15
CA VAL A 346 23.20 10.36 14.11
C VAL A 346 22.47 9.85 12.88
N PHE A 347 22.68 10.49 11.76
CA PHE A 347 22.07 10.17 10.48
C PHE A 347 23.12 9.62 9.51
N SER A 348 22.67 8.79 8.58
CA SER A 348 23.51 8.35 7.48
C SER A 348 23.93 9.51 6.57
N PRO A 349 24.94 9.32 5.72
CA PRO A 349 25.27 10.29 4.67
C PRO A 349 24.10 10.64 3.77
N GLU A 350 23.27 9.66 3.40
CA GLU A 350 22.07 9.83 2.57
C GLU A 350 21.01 10.67 3.28
N ALA A 351 20.73 10.40 4.55
CA ALA A 351 19.80 11.22 5.34
C ALA A 351 20.36 12.64 5.55
N THR A 352 21.67 12.79 5.76
CA THR A 352 22.33 14.11 5.86
C THR A 352 22.17 14.89 4.55
N ALA A 353 22.30 14.25 3.39
CA ALA A 353 22.07 14.89 2.08
C ALA A 353 20.61 15.38 1.94
N VAL A 354 19.63 14.61 2.46
CA VAL A 354 18.22 15.04 2.50
C VAL A 354 18.06 16.31 3.35
N PHE A 355 18.65 16.35 4.56
CA PHE A 355 18.63 17.57 5.40
C PHE A 355 19.26 18.75 4.70
N ASN A 356 20.40 18.58 4.04
CA ASN A 356 21.09 19.66 3.32
C ASN A 356 20.22 20.21 2.18
N SER A 357 19.68 19.33 1.33
CA SER A 357 18.80 19.76 0.24
C SER A 357 17.51 20.40 0.76
N GLY A 358 16.94 19.88 1.84
CA GLY A 358 15.80 20.50 2.52
C GLY A 358 16.12 21.89 3.06
N ARG A 359 17.29 22.07 3.69
CA ARG A 359 17.71 23.35 4.24
C ARG A 359 17.78 24.44 3.16
N GLU A 360 18.37 24.13 2.01
CA GLU A 360 18.45 25.08 0.88
C GLU A 360 17.05 25.46 0.35
N LEU A 361 16.12 24.51 0.33
CA LEU A 361 14.74 24.79 -0.05
C LEU A 361 14.04 25.73 0.94
N TRP A 362 14.21 25.51 2.27
CA TRP A 362 13.65 26.38 3.31
C TRP A 362 14.30 27.76 3.29
N LYS A 363 15.64 27.87 3.10
CA LYS A 363 16.32 29.16 2.94
C LYS A 363 15.74 29.95 1.77
N TYR A 364 15.63 29.33 0.61
CA TYR A 364 15.05 29.97 -0.56
C TYR A 364 13.61 30.44 -0.32
N TYR A 365 12.81 29.63 0.33
CA TYR A 365 11.44 30.02 0.70
C TYR A 365 11.44 31.24 1.64
N HIS A 366 12.26 31.25 2.70
CA HIS A 366 12.33 32.36 3.64
C HIS A 366 12.84 33.64 2.97
N GLN A 367 13.77 33.57 2.03
CA GLN A 367 14.20 34.71 1.21
C GLN A 367 13.03 35.26 0.39
N ARG A 368 12.21 34.37 -0.22
CA ARG A 368 11.06 34.78 -1.06
C ARG A 368 9.96 35.47 -0.27
N ILE A 369 9.72 35.08 0.98
CA ILE A 369 8.68 35.67 1.82
C ILE A 369 9.17 36.87 2.63
N LYS A 370 10.47 37.15 2.69
CA LYS A 370 11.07 38.18 3.54
C LYS A 370 10.50 39.57 3.28
N ASP A 371 10.31 39.91 2.01
CA ASP A 371 9.89 41.26 1.57
C ASP A 371 8.35 41.36 1.41
N ILE A 372 7.61 40.30 1.75
CA ILE A 372 6.14 40.34 1.77
C ILE A 372 5.70 41.15 2.99
N PRO A 373 5.01 42.28 2.83
CA PRO A 373 4.54 43.08 3.95
C PRO A 373 3.56 42.27 4.82
N THR A 374 3.65 42.41 6.13
CA THR A 374 2.82 41.71 7.12
C THR A 374 1.35 42.08 7.08
N TRP A 375 1.01 43.19 6.41
CA TRP A 375 -0.37 43.70 6.29
C TRP A 375 -1.04 43.39 4.93
N THR A 376 -0.39 42.60 4.11
CA THR A 376 -0.97 42.20 2.81
C THR A 376 -1.68 40.86 2.94
N ASP A 377 -2.68 40.60 2.11
CA ASP A 377 -3.33 39.28 1.98
C ASP A 377 -2.37 38.20 1.42
N LEU A 378 -1.17 38.61 1.01
CA LEU A 378 -0.10 37.68 0.65
C LEU A 378 0.41 37.00 1.93
N GLU A 379 0.10 35.72 2.06
CA GLU A 379 0.44 34.93 3.26
C GLU A 379 1.95 34.81 3.48
N ARG A 380 2.48 35.60 4.40
CA ARG A 380 3.80 35.41 4.94
C ARG A 380 3.76 34.35 6.03
N ASN A 381 4.08 33.11 5.65
CA ASN A 381 4.02 31.98 6.56
C ASN A 381 5.42 31.58 7.04
N VAL A 382 5.85 32.12 8.17
CA VAL A 382 7.19 31.82 8.75
C VAL A 382 7.25 30.35 9.22
N ASN A 383 6.14 29.80 9.70
CA ASN A 383 6.05 28.42 10.22
C ASN A 383 5.81 27.36 9.15
N ALA A 384 6.13 27.64 7.89
CA ALA A 384 5.83 26.75 6.77
C ALA A 384 6.47 25.38 6.90
N SER A 385 5.66 24.36 6.68
CA SER A 385 6.12 22.98 6.45
C SER A 385 6.57 22.79 5.00
N LEU A 386 7.13 21.61 4.68
CA LEU A 386 7.38 21.24 3.28
C LEU A 386 6.10 21.31 2.42
N TYR A 387 4.95 20.90 2.98
CA TYR A 387 3.68 20.96 2.28
C TYR A 387 3.26 22.41 2.00
N ASP A 388 3.42 23.32 2.99
CA ASP A 388 3.11 24.76 2.83
C ASP A 388 4.03 25.42 1.80
N ILE A 389 5.34 25.14 1.85
CA ILE A 389 6.34 25.63 0.87
C ILE A 389 5.96 25.18 -0.54
N ARG A 390 5.64 23.91 -0.73
CA ARG A 390 5.20 23.38 -2.02
C ARG A 390 3.90 24.05 -2.48
N MET A 391 2.97 24.28 -1.56
CA MET A 391 1.72 24.97 -1.86
C MET A 391 1.92 26.43 -2.29
N TYR A 392 2.88 27.13 -1.66
CA TYR A 392 3.24 28.49 -2.01
C TYR A 392 3.75 28.60 -3.45
N PHE A 393 4.70 27.76 -3.83
CA PHE A 393 5.31 27.82 -5.16
C PHE A 393 4.47 27.17 -6.27
N GLN A 394 3.77 26.08 -6.01
CA GLN A 394 3.05 25.29 -7.02
C GLN A 394 1.58 25.71 -7.19
N GLY A 395 0.99 26.31 -6.14
CA GLY A 395 -0.43 26.65 -6.15
C GLY A 395 -1.37 25.46 -6.26
N LYS A 396 -2.65 25.75 -6.52
CA LYS A 396 -3.71 24.76 -6.75
C LYS A 396 -4.33 24.93 -8.13
N ASN A 397 -4.77 23.84 -8.71
CA ASN A 397 -5.61 23.83 -9.90
C ASN A 397 -7.09 24.10 -9.54
N ASP A 398 -7.94 24.21 -10.57
CA ASP A 398 -9.39 24.48 -10.43
C ASP A 398 -10.12 23.41 -9.58
N LYS A 399 -9.56 22.21 -9.46
CA LYS A 399 -10.08 21.12 -8.62
C LYS A 399 -9.54 21.17 -7.18
N GLY A 400 -8.84 22.22 -6.78
CA GLY A 400 -8.26 22.39 -5.46
C GLY A 400 -7.06 21.49 -5.17
N LYS A 401 -6.51 20.78 -6.15
CA LYS A 401 -5.32 19.94 -6.02
C LYS A 401 -4.06 20.75 -6.28
N MET A 402 -3.00 20.51 -5.50
CA MET A 402 -1.68 21.09 -5.72
C MET A 402 -1.19 20.77 -7.13
N ASN A 403 -0.71 21.77 -7.85
CA ASN A 403 -0.09 21.60 -9.16
C ASN A 403 1.21 20.79 -9.03
N SER A 404 1.63 20.11 -10.09
CA SER A 404 2.85 19.31 -10.12
C SER A 404 4.11 20.14 -10.38
N LYS A 405 3.96 21.33 -10.94
CA LYS A 405 5.04 22.25 -11.37
C LYS A 405 4.80 23.65 -10.82
N SER A 406 5.85 24.45 -10.78
CA SER A 406 5.87 25.89 -10.55
C SER A 406 6.57 26.58 -11.72
N GLU A 407 6.29 27.84 -11.93
CA GLU A 407 7.04 28.69 -12.87
C GLU A 407 8.39 29.16 -12.30
N ASP A 408 8.58 29.03 -10.99
CA ASP A 408 9.84 29.35 -10.31
C ASP A 408 10.86 28.22 -10.54
N GLU A 409 11.78 28.45 -11.49
CA GLU A 409 12.79 27.46 -11.89
C GLU A 409 13.77 27.14 -10.76
N THR A 410 14.14 28.12 -9.93
CA THR A 410 15.03 27.91 -8.79
C THR A 410 14.39 26.97 -7.78
N TYR A 411 13.13 27.21 -7.44
CA TYR A 411 12.38 26.32 -6.57
C TYR A 411 12.29 24.90 -7.16
N MET A 412 11.99 24.79 -8.47
CA MET A 412 11.88 23.48 -9.14
C MET A 412 13.19 22.71 -9.10
N HIS A 413 14.34 23.40 -9.25
CA HIS A 413 15.65 22.79 -9.13
C HIS A 413 15.93 22.32 -7.69
N LEU A 414 15.69 23.15 -6.68
CA LEU A 414 15.86 22.77 -5.27
C LEU A 414 14.95 21.60 -4.87
N LEU A 415 13.71 21.60 -5.34
CA LEU A 415 12.78 20.48 -5.10
C LEU A 415 13.24 19.19 -5.79
N ALA A 416 13.84 19.29 -6.98
CA ALA A 416 14.41 18.14 -7.68
C ALA A 416 15.59 17.54 -6.89
N ASN A 417 16.51 18.37 -6.40
CA ASN A 417 17.64 17.93 -5.57
C ASN A 417 17.17 17.23 -4.27
N LEU A 418 16.14 17.77 -3.62
CA LEU A 418 15.55 17.14 -2.44
C LEU A 418 14.93 15.78 -2.77
N ARG A 419 14.26 15.64 -3.91
CA ARG A 419 13.66 14.38 -4.34
C ARG A 419 14.71 13.34 -4.69
N GLU A 420 15.80 13.74 -5.33
CA GLU A 420 16.93 12.86 -5.63
C GLU A 420 17.58 12.34 -4.35
N ALA A 421 17.88 13.22 -3.39
CA ALA A 421 18.41 12.83 -2.08
C ALA A 421 17.46 11.87 -1.35
N LEU A 422 16.15 12.13 -1.37
CA LEU A 422 15.14 11.21 -0.80
C LEU A 422 15.12 9.85 -1.49
N GLN A 423 15.33 9.79 -2.80
CA GLN A 423 15.38 8.54 -3.54
C GLN A 423 16.61 7.71 -3.13
N LEU A 424 17.76 8.34 -2.95
CA LEU A 424 18.97 7.66 -2.45
C LEU A 424 18.75 7.13 -1.03
N LEU A 425 18.14 7.93 -0.16
CA LEU A 425 17.77 7.49 1.19
C LEU A 425 16.76 6.33 1.16
N ALA A 426 15.77 6.37 0.27
CA ALA A 426 14.84 5.27 0.07
C ALA A 426 15.56 3.97 -0.33
N GLN A 427 16.53 4.06 -1.25
CA GLN A 427 17.34 2.91 -1.68
C GLN A 427 18.16 2.32 -0.52
N LYS A 428 18.64 3.15 0.40
CA LYS A 428 19.33 2.70 1.62
C LYS A 428 18.39 2.01 2.60
N ILE A 429 17.17 2.54 2.79
CA ILE A 429 16.17 1.98 3.69
C ILE A 429 15.59 0.66 3.14
N ALA A 430 15.40 0.54 1.83
CA ALA A 430 14.68 -0.56 1.19
C ALA A 430 15.20 -1.97 1.56
N PRO A 431 16.50 -2.28 1.61
CA PRO A 431 16.98 -3.59 2.06
C PRO A 431 16.52 -3.95 3.47
N LYS A 432 16.54 -2.97 4.39
CA LYS A 432 16.13 -3.13 5.80
C LYS A 432 14.64 -3.47 5.94
N VAL A 433 13.79 -3.07 4.98
CA VAL A 433 12.37 -3.44 4.97
C VAL A 433 12.20 -4.95 4.87
N TYR A 434 13.05 -5.62 4.09
CA TYR A 434 13.07 -7.08 3.96
C TYR A 434 13.78 -7.75 5.14
N ASP A 435 14.92 -7.22 5.56
CA ASP A 435 15.75 -7.79 6.63
C ASP A 435 14.99 -7.79 7.98
N TYR A 436 14.17 -6.76 8.23
CA TYR A 436 13.32 -6.68 9.43
C TYR A 436 11.94 -7.32 9.23
N GLY A 437 11.66 -7.90 8.07
CA GLY A 437 10.43 -8.66 7.81
C GLY A 437 9.20 -7.79 7.59
N PHE A 438 9.33 -6.49 7.30
CA PHE A 438 8.19 -5.66 6.88
C PHE A 438 7.61 -6.07 5.52
N LEU A 439 8.43 -6.71 4.68
CA LEU A 439 8.03 -7.39 3.44
C LEU A 439 8.78 -8.73 3.32
N ARG A 440 8.22 -9.66 2.54
CA ARG A 440 8.95 -10.83 2.05
C ARG A 440 9.50 -10.58 0.64
N ARG A 441 10.67 -11.15 0.35
CA ARG A 441 11.34 -11.04 -0.98
C ARG A 441 10.67 -11.95 -2.00
#